data_5d8ad348e94dfdb49575b909739a8b9b
#
_entry.id   5d8ad348e94dfdb49575b909739a8b9b
#
_cell.length_a   1.000
_cell.length_b   1.000
_cell.length_c   1.000
_cell.angle_alpha   90.00
_cell.angle_beta   90.00
_cell.angle_gamma   90.00
#
_symmetry.space_group_name_H-M   'P 1'
#
loop_
_entity.id
_entity.type
_entity.pdbx_description
1 polymer ?
#
loop_
_entity_poly.entity_id
_entity_poly.type
_entity_poly.pdbx_seq_one_letter_code
_entity_poly.pdbx_strand_id
1 'polypeptide(L)'
;MPKVYGTMLCPDCVEAKEYFEKVNYKYEFVNITESMKNLKEFLSLRDNRKEFDDVKKLGYIGIPAILTDDNKIILGDEVLQVK
;
A
#
# COMPACT_ATOMS: atom_id res chain seq x y z
N MET A 1 12.61 6.57 -2.89
CA MET A 1 12.08 5.23 -3.15
C MET A 1 10.64 5.18 -2.66
N PRO A 2 9.70 4.71 -3.48
CA PRO A 2 8.31 4.59 -3.03
C PRO A 2 8.17 3.60 -1.88
N LYS A 3 7.15 3.82 -1.05
CA LYS A 3 6.82 2.91 0.06
C LYS A 3 5.56 2.14 -0.30
N VAL A 4 5.58 0.83 -0.05
CA VAL A 4 4.41 -0.02 -0.22
C VAL A 4 3.98 -0.49 1.16
N TYR A 5 2.76 -0.11 1.55
CA TYR A 5 2.17 -0.50 2.83
C TYR A 5 1.32 -1.75 2.62
N GLY A 6 1.55 -2.76 3.42
CA GLY A 6 0.80 -4.00 3.30
C GLY A 6 1.23 -5.03 4.32
N THR A 7 0.80 -6.27 4.10
CA THR A 7 1.18 -7.40 4.94
C THR A 7 1.08 -8.68 4.12
N MET A 8 1.93 -9.64 4.42
CA MET A 8 1.87 -10.96 3.74
C MET A 8 0.65 -11.78 4.19
N LEU A 9 -0.09 -11.30 5.19
CA LEU A 9 -1.35 -11.92 5.58
C LEU A 9 -2.50 -11.56 4.62
N CYS A 10 -2.29 -10.61 3.73
CA CYS A 10 -3.28 -10.16 2.77
C CYS A 10 -2.96 -10.74 1.39
N PRO A 11 -3.88 -11.54 0.79
CA PRO A 11 -3.62 -12.13 -0.54
C PRO A 11 -3.32 -11.10 -1.62
N ASP A 12 -3.98 -9.95 -1.59
CA ASP A 12 -3.74 -8.89 -2.57
C ASP A 12 -2.33 -8.31 -2.44
N CYS A 13 -1.79 -8.25 -1.22
CA CYS A 13 -0.43 -7.79 -1.00
C CYS A 13 0.59 -8.80 -1.52
N VAL A 14 0.31 -10.09 -1.36
CA VAL A 14 1.17 -11.15 -1.90
C VAL A 14 1.21 -11.05 -3.42
N GLU A 15 0.05 -10.90 -4.05
CA GLU A 15 -0.04 -10.75 -5.50
C GLU A 15 0.74 -9.53 -5.98
N ALA A 16 0.61 -8.41 -5.26
CA ALA A 16 1.32 -7.18 -5.61
C ALA A 16 2.83 -7.37 -5.54
N LYS A 17 3.34 -8.03 -4.50
CA LYS A 17 4.77 -8.26 -4.37
C LYS A 17 5.30 -9.13 -5.51
N GLU A 18 4.56 -10.15 -5.90
CA GLU A 18 4.92 -10.99 -7.04
C GLU A 18 5.00 -10.17 -8.32
N TYR A 19 4.03 -9.29 -8.52
CA TYR A 19 4.03 -8.39 -9.67
C TYR A 19 5.25 -7.45 -9.66
N PHE A 20 5.55 -6.84 -8.49
CA PHE A 20 6.70 -5.93 -8.37
C PHE A 20 8.01 -6.61 -8.74
N GLU A 21 8.19 -7.87 -8.32
CA GLU A 21 9.37 -8.65 -8.68
C GLU A 21 9.45 -8.86 -10.19
N LYS A 22 8.32 -9.17 -10.80
CA LYS A 22 8.23 -9.45 -12.24
C LYS A 22 8.64 -8.24 -13.08
N VAL A 23 8.28 -7.03 -12.65
CA VAL A 23 8.58 -5.80 -13.38
C VAL A 23 9.79 -5.04 -12.82
N ASN A 24 10.48 -5.61 -11.85
CA ASN A 24 11.63 -4.99 -11.17
C ASN A 24 11.32 -3.63 -10.57
N TYR A 25 10.13 -3.50 -9.97
CA TYR A 25 9.74 -2.27 -9.29
C TYR A 25 10.55 -2.12 -8.00
N LYS A 26 11.19 -0.97 -7.80
CA LYS A 26 11.99 -0.71 -6.60
C LYS A 26 11.14 0.01 -5.57
N TYR A 27 11.08 -0.53 -4.35
CA TYR A 27 10.24 0.02 -3.29
C TYR A 27 10.75 -0.41 -1.92
N GLU A 28 10.31 0.32 -0.89
CA GLU A 28 10.49 -0.07 0.50
C GLU A 28 9.16 -0.66 0.99
N PHE A 29 9.20 -1.87 1.53
CA PHE A 29 7.98 -2.50 2.06
C PHE A 29 7.79 -2.15 3.53
N VAL A 30 6.63 -1.58 3.86
CA VAL A 30 6.26 -1.26 5.24
C VAL A 30 5.20 -2.27 5.66
N ASN A 31 5.60 -3.25 6.47
CA ASN A 31 4.70 -4.30 6.94
C ASN A 31 3.87 -3.77 8.12
N ILE A 32 2.59 -3.52 7.88
CA ILE A 32 1.72 -2.90 8.88
C ILE A 32 1.37 -3.82 10.04
N THR A 33 1.63 -5.12 9.90
CA THR A 33 1.38 -6.09 10.99
C THR A 33 2.62 -6.43 11.80
N GLU A 34 3.77 -5.84 11.42
CA GLU A 34 5.04 -6.12 12.11
C GLU A 34 5.19 -5.32 13.40
N SER A 35 4.66 -4.10 13.44
CA SER A 35 4.81 -3.21 14.59
C SER A 35 3.69 -2.18 14.64
N MET A 36 3.46 -1.64 15.84
CA MET A 36 2.51 -0.55 16.01
C MET A 36 2.98 0.71 15.27
N LYS A 37 4.29 0.92 15.20
CA LYS A 37 4.85 2.06 14.48
C LYS A 37 4.45 2.02 13.00
N ASN A 38 4.62 0.87 12.36
CA ASN A 38 4.28 0.71 10.95
C ASN A 38 2.78 0.87 10.72
N LEU A 39 1.97 0.30 11.61
CA LEU A 39 0.52 0.42 11.50
C LEU A 39 0.09 1.88 11.63
N LYS A 40 0.63 2.61 12.60
CA LYS A 40 0.30 4.02 12.79
C LYS A 40 0.71 4.88 11.60
N GLU A 41 1.85 4.59 11.01
CA GLU A 41 2.30 5.30 9.82
C GLU A 41 1.28 5.14 8.69
N PHE A 42 0.82 3.92 8.46
CA PHE A 42 -0.20 3.66 7.45
C PHE A 42 -1.52 4.35 7.79
N LEU A 43 -1.98 4.23 9.04
CA LEU A 43 -3.25 4.83 9.45
C LEU A 43 -3.22 6.35 9.33
N SER A 44 -2.07 6.97 9.54
CA SER A 44 -1.93 8.41 9.36
C SER A 44 -2.23 8.81 7.91
N LEU A 45 -1.79 8.01 6.94
CA LEU A 45 -2.14 8.24 5.54
C LEU A 45 -3.62 7.97 5.28
N ARG A 46 -4.10 6.81 5.74
CA ARG A 46 -5.48 6.36 5.50
C ARG A 46 -6.50 7.36 6.05
N ASP A 47 -6.22 7.90 7.23
CA ASP A 47 -7.15 8.80 7.90
C ASP A 47 -7.14 10.22 7.34
N ASN A 48 -6.04 10.64 6.69
CA ASN A 48 -5.84 12.02 6.28
C ASN A 48 -5.83 12.25 4.76
N ARG A 49 -5.74 11.19 3.96
CA ARG A 49 -5.67 11.32 2.51
C ARG A 49 -7.01 10.91 1.90
N LYS A 50 -7.54 11.78 1.06
CA LYS A 50 -8.85 11.56 0.42
C LYS A 50 -8.86 10.37 -0.53
N GLU A 51 -7.70 9.95 -1.01
CA GLU A 51 -7.58 8.78 -1.88
C GLU A 51 -8.12 7.52 -1.20
N PHE A 52 -8.17 7.51 0.13
CA PHE A 52 -8.68 6.38 0.90
C PHE A 52 -10.17 6.48 1.23
N ASP A 53 -10.85 7.54 0.82
CA ASP A 53 -12.25 7.76 1.21
C ASP A 53 -13.16 6.59 0.81
N ASP A 54 -13.01 6.07 -0.42
CA ASP A 54 -13.85 4.97 -0.89
C ASP A 54 -13.56 3.68 -0.13
N VAL A 55 -12.29 3.36 0.13
CA VAL A 55 -11.95 2.13 0.85
C VAL A 55 -12.45 2.19 2.29
N LYS A 56 -12.39 3.37 2.93
CA LYS A 56 -12.93 3.54 4.28
C LYS A 56 -14.45 3.36 4.28
N LYS A 57 -15.11 3.97 3.30
CA LYS A 57 -16.57 3.90 3.17
C LYS A 57 -17.05 2.45 2.98
N LEU A 58 -16.28 1.66 2.23
CA LEU A 58 -16.61 0.26 1.95
C LEU A 58 -16.13 -0.69 3.04
N GLY A 59 -15.44 -0.18 4.05
CA GLY A 59 -14.95 -1.01 5.16
C GLY A 59 -13.68 -1.79 4.85
N TYR A 60 -12.95 -1.42 3.81
CA TYR A 60 -11.68 -2.06 3.48
C TYR A 60 -10.51 -1.40 4.20
N ILE A 61 -9.43 -2.15 4.37
CA ILE A 61 -8.21 -1.62 4.99
C ILE A 61 -7.51 -0.63 4.05
N GLY A 62 -7.45 -0.97 2.77
CA GLY A 62 -6.80 -0.11 1.78
C GLY A 62 -5.36 -0.51 1.50
N ILE A 63 -5.05 -1.80 1.61
CA ILE A 63 -3.74 -2.36 1.28
C ILE A 63 -3.87 -3.36 0.14
N PRO A 64 -2.84 -3.51 -0.71
CA PRO A 64 -1.59 -2.75 -0.68
C PRO A 64 -1.80 -1.30 -1.11
N ALA A 65 -1.04 -0.40 -0.52
CA ALA A 65 -1.08 1.03 -0.86
C ALA A 65 0.35 1.49 -1.16
N ILE A 66 0.52 2.25 -2.23
CA ILE A 66 1.83 2.79 -2.59
C ILE A 66 1.84 4.30 -2.33
N LEU A 67 2.85 4.77 -1.61
CA LEU A 67 3.13 6.19 -1.50
C LEU A 67 4.35 6.47 -2.38
N THR A 68 4.14 7.20 -3.46
CA THR A 68 5.20 7.47 -4.42
C THR A 68 6.15 8.56 -3.92
N ASP A 69 7.30 8.70 -4.59
CA ASP A 69 8.29 9.72 -4.24
C ASP A 69 7.74 11.14 -4.38
N ASP A 70 6.78 11.33 -5.28
CA ASP A 70 6.12 12.63 -5.47
C ASP A 70 4.85 12.76 -4.64
N ASN A 71 4.74 11.95 -3.59
CA ASN A 71 3.67 12.05 -2.57
C ASN A 71 2.27 11.73 -3.09
N LYS A 72 2.18 10.88 -4.09
CA LYS A 72 0.89 10.37 -4.60
C LYS A 72 0.56 9.02 -3.96
N ILE A 73 -0.72 8.71 -3.89
CA ILE A 73 -1.20 7.42 -3.37
C ILE A 73 -1.74 6.61 -4.54
N ILE A 74 -1.31 5.35 -4.62
CA ILE A 74 -1.80 4.39 -5.62
C ILE A 74 -2.46 3.24 -4.87
N LEU A 75 -3.71 2.93 -5.24
CA LEU A 75 -4.53 1.92 -4.58
C LEU A 75 -5.19 0.99 -5.59
N GLY A 76 -5.70 -0.13 -5.10
CA GLY A 76 -6.52 -1.04 -5.87
C GLY A 76 -5.78 -1.65 -7.05
N ASP A 77 -6.48 -1.82 -8.15
CA ASP A 77 -5.93 -2.46 -9.34
C ASP A 77 -4.78 -1.66 -9.96
N GLU A 78 -4.70 -0.37 -9.68
CA GLU A 78 -3.63 0.47 -10.20
C GLU A 78 -2.26 0.08 -9.65
N VAL A 79 -2.23 -0.57 -8.48
CA VAL A 79 -1.00 -1.09 -7.90
C VAL A 79 -0.32 -2.08 -8.85
N LEU A 80 -1.11 -2.84 -9.60
CA LEU A 80 -0.60 -3.83 -10.55
C LEU A 80 -0.25 -3.24 -11.92
N GLN A 81 -0.21 -1.91 -12.01
CA GLN A 81 0.11 -1.19 -13.25
C GLN A 81 1.40 -0.39 -13.17
N VAL A 82 2.04 -0.35 -12.00
CA VAL A 82 3.32 0.37 -11.85
C VAL A 82 4.44 -0.38 -12.57
N LYS A 83 5.49 0.38 -12.95
CA LYS A 83 6.62 -0.19 -13.71
C LYS A 83 7.95 0.25 -13.17
#